data_b37bf2d7ca227439f25e70d5ddc934e3
#
_entry.id   b37bf2d7ca227439f25e70d5ddc934e3
#
_cell.length_a   1.000
_cell.length_b   1.000
_cell.length_c   1.000
_cell.angle_alpha   90.00
_cell.angle_beta   90.00
_cell.angle_gamma   90.00
#
_symmetry.space_group_name_H-M   'P 1'
#
loop_
_entity.id
_entity.type
_entity.pdbx_description
1 polymer ?
#
loop_
_entity_poly.entity_id
_entity_poly.type
_entity_poly.pdbx_seq_one_letter_code
_entity_poly.pdbx_strand_id
1 'polypeptide(L)'
;MSHAVETERLGRQFGSRAALADVSLTVREGEMFALLGPNGSGKTTLFRILSTLLPPTSGVARVGGDDVVREPMAVRHHLGVVFQSPALDPQLTVAENLRCAGQLYGIRGPDLENRLRAAAEALEVDDRLHDRVQTLSGGLQRRVEIAKSLLPRPRVLLLDEPSTGLDPGARAGLRTLLVKLRRDSGVTIVMTTHLLDEAEACDRVAILHRGCLIACETPAVMCASLGRDVAVLSGKDPDALAAQVRTKFGWPVAVRDGKVRVAVPAGVDNAALLVAAVTAAADTVTVGRPTLEDVFLESTGESFRGEEEK
;
A
#
# COMPACT_ATOMS: atom_id res chain seq x y z
N MET A 1 -8.23 13.30 -18.36
CA MET A 1 -8.36 13.17 -16.90
C MET A 1 -7.12 13.76 -16.28
N SER A 2 -7.25 14.60 -15.26
CA SER A 2 -6.09 15.17 -14.56
C SER A 2 -5.45 14.11 -13.66
N HIS A 3 -4.12 14.14 -13.57
CA HIS A 3 -3.36 13.24 -12.72
C HIS A 3 -2.95 13.97 -11.44
N ALA A 4 -3.21 13.36 -10.29
CA ALA A 4 -2.77 13.86 -8.99
C ALA A 4 -1.28 13.62 -8.78
N VAL A 5 -0.76 12.48 -9.29
CA VAL A 5 0.67 12.14 -9.30
C VAL A 5 1.03 11.58 -10.66
N GLU A 6 2.20 11.95 -11.15
CA GLU A 6 2.75 11.45 -12.42
C GLU A 6 4.26 11.26 -12.29
N THR A 7 4.77 10.15 -12.77
CA THR A 7 6.21 9.90 -12.92
C THR A 7 6.53 9.43 -14.33
N GLU A 8 7.61 9.94 -14.89
CA GLU A 8 8.08 9.62 -16.23
C GLU A 8 9.55 9.18 -16.15
N ARG A 9 9.79 7.89 -16.41
CA ARG A 9 11.12 7.26 -16.39
C ARG A 9 11.95 7.65 -15.18
N LEU A 10 11.29 7.65 -14.01
CA LEU A 10 11.88 8.10 -12.77
C LEU A 10 12.95 7.12 -12.29
N GLY A 11 14.13 7.63 -12.03
CA GLY A 11 15.26 6.86 -11.52
C GLY A 11 15.91 7.49 -10.30
N ARG A 12 16.39 6.65 -9.38
CA ARG A 12 17.20 7.09 -8.24
C ARG A 12 18.34 6.12 -7.97
N GLN A 13 19.55 6.64 -7.93
CA GLN A 13 20.75 5.88 -7.60
C GLN A 13 21.36 6.36 -6.28
N PHE A 14 21.90 5.42 -5.50
CA PHE A 14 22.73 5.65 -4.32
C PHE A 14 24.06 4.92 -4.52
N GLY A 15 25.09 5.67 -4.90
CA GLY A 15 26.35 5.08 -5.34
C GLY A 15 26.13 4.16 -6.55
N SER A 16 26.51 2.88 -6.43
CA SER A 16 26.30 1.86 -7.47
C SER A 16 24.92 1.20 -7.45
N ARG A 17 24.11 1.41 -6.38
CA ARG A 17 22.79 0.78 -6.22
C ARG A 17 21.71 1.65 -6.84
N ALA A 18 20.99 1.10 -7.82
CA ALA A 18 19.75 1.69 -8.31
C ALA A 18 18.61 1.34 -7.33
N ALA A 19 18.04 2.35 -6.69
CA ALA A 19 16.87 2.18 -5.82
C ALA A 19 15.56 2.33 -6.58
N LEU A 20 15.58 3.09 -7.71
CA LEU A 20 14.51 3.16 -8.69
C LEU A 20 15.12 3.15 -10.08
N ALA A 21 14.52 2.40 -11.00
CA ALA A 21 14.96 2.27 -12.38
C ALA A 21 13.75 2.40 -13.33
N ASP A 22 13.67 3.52 -14.04
CA ASP A 22 12.70 3.79 -15.11
C ASP A 22 11.21 3.63 -14.68
N VAL A 23 10.86 4.13 -13.49
CA VAL A 23 9.50 4.01 -12.96
C VAL A 23 8.60 5.07 -13.58
N SER A 24 7.61 4.63 -14.37
CA SER A 24 6.58 5.47 -14.98
C SER A 24 5.21 5.03 -14.51
N LEU A 25 4.50 5.89 -13.76
CA LEU A 25 3.15 5.63 -13.28
C LEU A 25 2.33 6.91 -13.18
N THR A 26 1.02 6.76 -13.11
CA THR A 26 0.07 7.85 -12.91
C THR A 26 -0.93 7.48 -11.82
N VAL A 27 -1.32 8.47 -10.99
CA VAL A 27 -2.41 8.37 -10.02
C VAL A 27 -3.46 9.41 -10.40
N ARG A 28 -4.72 8.99 -10.49
CA ARG A 28 -5.83 9.88 -10.85
C ARG A 28 -6.28 10.71 -9.65
N GLU A 29 -6.89 11.86 -9.89
CA GLU A 29 -7.50 12.63 -8.79
C GLU A 29 -8.64 11.84 -8.13
N GLY A 30 -8.69 11.89 -6.78
CA GLY A 30 -9.68 11.17 -5.98
C GLY A 30 -9.48 9.64 -5.91
N GLU A 31 -8.36 9.13 -6.41
CA GLU A 31 -8.02 7.70 -6.38
C GLU A 31 -7.39 7.31 -5.04
N MET A 32 -7.67 6.09 -4.58
CA MET A 32 -6.91 5.43 -3.52
C MET A 32 -5.94 4.45 -4.17
N PHE A 33 -4.65 4.78 -4.08
CA PHE A 33 -3.58 4.11 -4.82
C PHE A 33 -2.55 3.49 -3.87
N ALA A 34 -2.18 2.24 -4.10
CA ALA A 34 -1.15 1.57 -3.32
C ALA A 34 0.15 1.37 -4.12
N LEU A 35 1.27 1.67 -3.47
CA LEU A 35 2.60 1.22 -3.88
C LEU A 35 2.92 -0.06 -3.09
N LEU A 36 2.73 -1.22 -3.69
CA LEU A 36 2.92 -2.53 -3.09
C LEU A 36 4.32 -3.06 -3.42
N GLY A 37 4.97 -3.71 -2.47
CA GLY A 37 6.23 -4.40 -2.70
C GLY A 37 6.91 -4.80 -1.40
N PRO A 38 7.84 -5.76 -1.42
CA PRO A 38 8.62 -6.15 -0.26
C PRO A 38 9.55 -5.03 0.21
N ASN A 39 10.19 -5.23 1.38
CA ASN A 39 11.19 -4.29 1.87
C ASN A 39 12.35 -4.17 0.88
N GLY A 40 12.87 -2.96 0.69
CA GLY A 40 13.92 -2.69 -0.28
C GLY A 40 13.49 -2.61 -1.75
N SER A 41 12.19 -2.74 -2.08
CA SER A 41 11.67 -2.66 -3.46
C SER A 41 11.70 -1.26 -4.08
N GLY A 42 11.96 -0.20 -3.29
CA GLY A 42 12.00 1.19 -3.77
C GLY A 42 10.82 2.07 -3.33
N LYS A 43 9.79 1.54 -2.65
CA LYS A 43 8.59 2.28 -2.19
C LYS A 43 8.93 3.56 -1.43
N THR A 44 9.72 3.45 -0.35
CA THR A 44 10.12 4.60 0.47
C THR A 44 10.97 5.59 -0.32
N THR A 45 11.76 5.14 -1.29
CA THR A 45 12.52 6.04 -2.17
C THR A 45 11.58 6.85 -3.06
N LEU A 46 10.61 6.20 -3.69
CA LEU A 46 9.58 6.87 -4.50
C LEU A 46 8.76 7.84 -3.65
N PHE A 47 8.32 7.39 -2.47
CA PHE A 47 7.60 8.23 -1.51
C PHE A 47 8.39 9.50 -1.14
N ARG A 48 9.70 9.38 -0.85
CA ARG A 48 10.55 10.52 -0.52
C ARG A 48 10.76 11.48 -1.70
N ILE A 49 10.75 10.98 -2.93
CA ILE A 49 10.81 11.84 -4.12
C ILE A 49 9.50 12.60 -4.27
N LEU A 50 8.35 11.93 -4.20
CA LEU A 50 7.04 12.56 -4.31
C LEU A 50 6.79 13.59 -3.19
N SER A 51 7.30 13.34 -1.98
CA SER A 51 7.23 14.28 -0.85
C SER A 51 8.30 15.39 -0.90
N THR A 52 9.06 15.53 -1.98
CA THR A 52 10.12 16.52 -2.18
C THR A 52 11.31 16.43 -1.21
N LEU A 53 11.46 15.32 -0.50
CA LEU A 53 12.57 15.11 0.45
C LEU A 53 13.83 14.58 -0.23
N LEU A 54 13.70 14.03 -1.42
CA LEU A 54 14.80 13.43 -2.16
C LEU A 54 14.66 13.77 -3.64
N PRO A 55 15.66 14.37 -4.29
CA PRO A 55 15.61 14.58 -5.74
C PRO A 55 15.79 13.25 -6.48
N PRO A 56 15.15 13.04 -7.63
CA PRO A 56 15.47 11.92 -8.51
C PRO A 56 16.86 12.09 -9.13
N THR A 57 17.47 11.01 -9.64
CA THR A 57 18.70 11.05 -10.42
C THR A 57 18.41 11.21 -11.91
N SER A 58 17.25 10.72 -12.36
CA SER A 58 16.76 10.81 -13.74
C SER A 58 15.25 10.80 -13.79
N GLY A 59 14.69 11.19 -14.93
CA GLY A 59 13.24 11.27 -15.12
C GLY A 59 12.61 12.48 -14.43
N VAL A 60 11.29 12.48 -14.39
CA VAL A 60 10.47 13.58 -13.84
C VAL A 60 9.39 13.00 -12.93
N ALA A 61 9.07 13.73 -11.85
CA ALA A 61 7.90 13.46 -11.03
C ALA A 61 7.12 14.76 -10.81
N ARG A 62 5.78 14.66 -10.89
CA ARG A 62 4.84 15.78 -10.64
C ARG A 62 3.79 15.38 -9.63
N VAL A 63 3.39 16.34 -8.81
CA VAL A 63 2.28 16.20 -7.87
C VAL A 63 1.38 17.43 -8.01
N GLY A 64 0.09 17.21 -8.25
CA GLY A 64 -0.86 18.29 -8.51
C GLY A 64 -0.56 19.09 -9.79
N GLY A 65 0.27 18.54 -10.69
CA GLY A 65 0.76 19.18 -11.91
C GLY A 65 2.15 19.84 -11.77
N ASP A 66 2.62 20.10 -10.55
CA ASP A 66 3.89 20.79 -10.27
C ASP A 66 5.06 19.80 -10.17
N ASP A 67 6.23 20.18 -10.69
CA ASP A 67 7.45 19.36 -10.69
C ASP A 67 8.09 19.34 -9.30
N VAL A 68 8.36 18.15 -8.76
CA VAL A 68 8.89 17.96 -7.40
C VAL A 68 10.28 18.57 -7.18
N VAL A 69 11.05 18.83 -8.25
CA VAL A 69 12.40 19.42 -8.19
C VAL A 69 12.36 20.92 -8.46
N ARG A 70 11.60 21.34 -9.48
CA ARG A 70 11.57 22.74 -9.94
C ARG A 70 10.65 23.59 -9.08
N GLU A 71 9.56 23.01 -8.59
CA GLU A 71 8.49 23.73 -7.89
C GLU A 71 8.13 23.07 -6.53
N PRO A 72 9.15 22.74 -5.68
CA PRO A 72 8.91 21.96 -4.46
C PRO A 72 7.98 22.63 -3.45
N MET A 73 7.92 23.95 -3.44
CA MET A 73 6.99 24.69 -2.55
C MET A 73 5.55 24.54 -3.01
N ALA A 74 5.28 24.63 -4.32
CA ALA A 74 3.95 24.41 -4.89
C ALA A 74 3.50 22.95 -4.61
N VAL A 75 4.38 21.99 -4.86
CA VAL A 75 4.12 20.57 -4.54
C VAL A 75 3.74 20.37 -3.07
N ARG A 76 4.48 20.98 -2.12
CA ARG A 76 4.18 20.87 -0.68
C ARG A 76 2.83 21.47 -0.28
N HIS A 77 2.32 22.44 -1.02
CA HIS A 77 0.97 22.98 -0.81
C HIS A 77 -0.14 22.00 -1.20
N HIS A 78 0.15 21.08 -2.12
CA HIS A 78 -0.79 20.04 -2.52
C HIS A 78 -0.76 18.82 -1.60
N LEU A 79 0.30 18.67 -0.76
CA LEU A 79 0.58 17.46 -0.02
C LEU A 79 0.18 17.52 1.45
N GLY A 80 -0.46 16.46 1.93
CA GLY A 80 -0.41 15.99 3.30
C GLY A 80 0.49 14.76 3.36
N VAL A 81 1.43 14.70 4.30
CA VAL A 81 2.40 13.61 4.35
C VAL A 81 2.42 13.01 5.75
N VAL A 82 2.31 11.67 5.81
CA VAL A 82 2.47 10.89 7.04
C VAL A 82 3.58 9.88 6.81
N PHE A 83 4.65 10.01 7.58
CA PHE A 83 5.81 9.13 7.53
C PHE A 83 5.60 7.87 8.37
N GLN A 84 6.44 6.86 8.15
CA GLN A 84 6.43 5.63 8.94
C GLN A 84 6.74 5.92 10.43
N SER A 85 7.73 6.77 10.71
CA SER A 85 8.05 7.19 12.06
C SER A 85 7.06 8.23 12.59
N PRO A 86 6.57 8.08 13.84
CA PRO A 86 5.66 9.04 14.46
C PRO A 86 6.24 10.45 14.50
N ALA A 87 5.40 11.44 14.20
CA ALA A 87 5.76 12.87 14.18
C ALA A 87 4.86 13.71 15.12
N LEU A 88 4.36 13.09 16.18
CA LEU A 88 3.60 13.74 17.25
C LEU A 88 4.49 13.95 18.48
N ASP A 89 4.28 15.06 19.19
CA ASP A 89 4.87 15.25 20.50
C ASP A 89 4.04 14.48 21.54
N PRO A 90 4.60 13.46 22.22
CA PRO A 90 3.87 12.62 23.17
C PRO A 90 3.44 13.37 24.44
N GLN A 91 4.09 14.48 24.78
CA GLN A 91 3.79 15.29 25.96
C GLN A 91 2.62 16.25 25.76
N LEU A 92 2.35 16.62 24.52
CA LEU A 92 1.26 17.51 24.14
C LEU A 92 -0.05 16.74 24.01
N THR A 93 -1.16 17.42 24.17
CA THR A 93 -2.49 16.91 23.84
C THR A 93 -2.66 16.80 22.33
N VAL A 94 -3.68 16.06 21.89
CA VAL A 94 -4.07 15.98 20.48
C VAL A 94 -4.31 17.39 19.91
N ALA A 95 -5.11 18.20 20.59
CA ALA A 95 -5.41 19.58 20.15
C ALA A 95 -4.16 20.45 20.05
N GLU A 96 -3.22 20.36 20.98
CA GLU A 96 -1.96 21.10 20.94
C GLU A 96 -1.07 20.67 19.78
N ASN A 97 -0.93 19.35 19.52
CA ASN A 97 -0.22 18.85 18.35
C ASN A 97 -0.81 19.38 17.03
N LEU A 98 -2.13 19.34 16.90
CA LEU A 98 -2.82 19.85 15.72
C LEU A 98 -2.67 21.38 15.58
N ARG A 99 -2.78 22.15 16.67
CA ARG A 99 -2.57 23.63 16.65
C ARG A 99 -1.15 23.98 16.24
N CYS A 100 -0.15 23.35 16.85
CA CYS A 100 1.25 23.57 16.47
C CYS A 100 1.48 23.32 14.98
N ALA A 101 0.97 22.20 14.46
CA ALA A 101 1.09 21.88 13.04
C ALA A 101 0.37 22.92 12.15
N GLY A 102 -0.88 23.29 12.48
CA GLY A 102 -1.62 24.30 11.71
C GLY A 102 -0.92 25.65 11.68
N GLN A 103 -0.32 26.09 12.81
CA GLN A 103 0.45 27.31 12.89
C GLN A 103 1.71 27.30 12.01
N LEU A 104 2.39 26.14 11.87
CA LEU A 104 3.52 25.96 10.96
C LEU A 104 3.10 26.13 9.49
N TYR A 105 1.86 25.77 9.14
CA TYR A 105 1.26 26.05 7.83
C TYR A 105 0.71 27.48 7.68
N GLY A 106 0.91 28.35 8.70
CA GLY A 106 0.41 29.73 8.69
C GLY A 106 -1.10 29.85 8.96
N ILE A 107 -1.80 28.77 9.32
CA ILE A 107 -3.22 28.78 9.65
C ILE A 107 -3.39 29.33 11.07
N ARG A 108 -4.31 30.27 11.28
CA ARG A 108 -4.48 30.99 12.55
C ARG A 108 -5.95 31.30 12.88
N GLY A 109 -6.19 31.62 14.13
CA GLY A 109 -7.48 32.10 14.62
C GLY A 109 -8.63 31.11 14.41
N PRO A 110 -9.85 31.57 14.12
CA PRO A 110 -11.02 30.71 13.97
C PRO A 110 -10.89 29.66 12.85
N ASP A 111 -10.15 29.96 11.77
CA ASP A 111 -9.92 29.00 10.67
C ASP A 111 -9.12 27.78 11.15
N LEU A 112 -8.12 27.99 12.00
CA LEU A 112 -7.36 26.89 12.61
C LEU A 112 -8.25 25.98 13.46
N GLU A 113 -9.07 26.57 14.36
CA GLU A 113 -9.96 25.77 15.22
C GLU A 113 -11.02 25.02 14.42
N ASN A 114 -11.55 25.61 13.34
CA ASN A 114 -12.50 24.93 12.46
C ASN A 114 -11.87 23.78 11.71
N ARG A 115 -10.66 23.97 11.15
CA ARG A 115 -9.94 22.89 10.45
C ARG A 115 -9.51 21.78 11.40
N LEU A 116 -9.08 22.13 12.60
CA LEU A 116 -8.71 21.17 13.64
C LEU A 116 -9.90 20.27 13.98
N ARG A 117 -11.07 20.84 14.26
CA ARG A 117 -12.27 20.06 14.57
C ARG A 117 -12.67 19.17 13.41
N ALA A 118 -12.75 19.72 12.20
CA ALA A 118 -13.10 18.95 11.01
C ALA A 118 -12.12 17.78 10.74
N ALA A 119 -10.81 17.99 10.93
CA ALA A 119 -9.82 16.94 10.77
C ALA A 119 -9.93 15.88 11.87
N ALA A 120 -10.19 16.28 13.12
CA ALA A 120 -10.38 15.36 14.24
C ALA A 120 -11.64 14.51 14.05
N GLU A 121 -12.78 15.11 13.66
CA GLU A 121 -14.02 14.42 13.35
C GLU A 121 -13.86 13.44 12.19
N ALA A 122 -13.18 13.83 11.11
CA ALA A 122 -12.95 12.98 9.95
C ALA A 122 -12.16 11.70 10.30
N LEU A 123 -11.28 11.77 11.30
CA LEU A 123 -10.45 10.66 11.78
C LEU A 123 -10.98 10.03 13.09
N GLU A 124 -12.15 10.45 13.57
CA GLU A 124 -12.79 9.91 14.80
C GLU A 124 -11.84 9.98 16.01
N VAL A 125 -11.27 11.17 16.25
CA VAL A 125 -10.41 11.50 17.39
C VAL A 125 -10.84 12.79 18.07
N ASP A 126 -12.02 13.31 17.76
CA ASP A 126 -12.60 14.54 18.31
C ASP A 126 -12.92 14.43 19.81
N ASP A 127 -13.28 13.26 20.29
CA ASP A 127 -13.49 12.93 21.72
C ASP A 127 -12.19 12.85 22.53
N ARG A 128 -11.02 12.84 21.84
CA ARG A 128 -9.67 12.71 22.41
C ARG A 128 -8.84 14.00 22.35
N LEU A 129 -9.40 15.10 21.94
CA LEU A 129 -8.67 16.37 21.74
C LEU A 129 -7.90 16.85 22.97
N HIS A 130 -8.37 16.52 24.18
CA HIS A 130 -7.75 16.89 25.45
C HIS A 130 -6.82 15.82 26.04
N ASP A 131 -6.77 14.63 25.43
CA ASP A 131 -5.89 13.55 25.89
C ASP A 131 -4.45 13.80 25.41
N ARG A 132 -3.47 13.47 26.25
CA ARG A 132 -2.06 13.51 25.81
C ARG A 132 -1.79 12.37 24.84
N VAL A 133 -0.99 12.65 23.81
CA VAL A 133 -0.68 11.66 22.75
C VAL A 133 -0.06 10.39 23.33
N GLN A 134 0.79 10.47 24.35
CA GLN A 134 1.41 9.30 24.98
C GLN A 134 0.40 8.32 25.64
N THR A 135 -0.83 8.75 25.92
CA THR A 135 -1.86 7.90 26.52
C THR A 135 -2.73 7.20 25.48
N LEU A 136 -2.57 7.54 24.20
CA LEU A 136 -3.35 6.97 23.11
C LEU A 136 -2.76 5.63 22.64
N SER A 137 -3.63 4.74 22.16
CA SER A 137 -3.19 3.55 21.44
C SER A 137 -2.47 3.94 20.14
N GLY A 138 -1.61 3.06 19.61
CA GLY A 138 -0.91 3.30 18.35
C GLY A 138 -1.85 3.62 17.17
N GLY A 139 -3.01 2.98 17.12
CA GLY A 139 -4.03 3.27 16.11
C GLY A 139 -4.62 4.67 16.23
N LEU A 140 -4.90 5.14 17.45
CA LEU A 140 -5.35 6.51 17.70
C LEU A 140 -4.24 7.53 17.38
N GLN A 141 -3.00 7.26 17.76
CA GLN A 141 -1.86 8.13 17.39
C GLN A 141 -1.75 8.26 15.87
N ARG A 142 -1.87 7.15 15.12
CA ARG A 142 -1.83 7.20 13.65
C ARG A 142 -2.98 8.00 13.07
N ARG A 143 -4.18 7.90 13.62
CA ARG A 143 -5.32 8.75 13.21
C ARG A 143 -5.04 10.24 13.45
N VAL A 144 -4.44 10.60 14.59
CA VAL A 144 -4.03 11.99 14.88
C VAL A 144 -2.97 12.49 13.90
N GLU A 145 -2.00 11.67 13.50
CA GLU A 145 -1.01 12.02 12.48
C GLU A 145 -1.66 12.33 11.12
N ILE A 146 -2.64 11.51 10.73
CA ILE A 146 -3.38 11.75 9.50
C ILE A 146 -4.22 13.03 9.63
N ALA A 147 -4.93 13.23 10.76
CA ALA A 147 -5.66 14.46 11.03
C ALA A 147 -4.77 15.70 10.92
N LYS A 148 -3.55 15.64 11.48
CA LYS A 148 -2.54 16.70 11.37
C LYS A 148 -2.19 17.02 9.92
N SER A 149 -2.05 16.01 9.07
CA SER A 149 -1.70 16.17 7.65
C SER A 149 -2.85 16.73 6.81
N LEU A 150 -4.10 16.71 7.30
CA LEU A 150 -5.28 17.24 6.63
C LEU A 150 -5.50 18.73 6.90
N LEU A 151 -4.85 19.34 7.90
CA LEU A 151 -5.03 20.74 8.27
C LEU A 151 -4.84 21.72 7.09
N PRO A 152 -3.83 21.58 6.22
CA PRO A 152 -3.66 22.44 5.05
C PRO A 152 -4.66 22.16 3.92
N ARG A 153 -5.59 21.21 4.07
CA ARG A 153 -6.52 20.74 3.03
C ARG A 153 -5.80 20.29 1.75
N PRO A 154 -4.95 19.26 1.86
CA PRO A 154 -4.16 18.79 0.73
C PRO A 154 -5.04 18.20 -0.37
N ARG A 155 -4.55 18.26 -1.62
CA ARG A 155 -5.16 17.54 -2.76
C ARG A 155 -4.71 16.06 -2.79
N VAL A 156 -3.51 15.80 -2.26
CA VAL A 156 -2.90 14.46 -2.23
C VAL A 156 -2.40 14.17 -0.82
N LEU A 157 -2.81 13.02 -0.28
CA LEU A 157 -2.36 12.49 1.00
C LEU A 157 -1.38 11.34 0.73
N LEU A 158 -0.12 11.52 1.10
CA LEU A 158 0.91 10.50 1.02
C LEU A 158 1.08 9.81 2.38
N LEU A 159 0.95 8.48 2.42
CA LEU A 159 1.04 7.68 3.64
C LEU A 159 2.14 6.61 3.48
N ASP A 160 3.19 6.68 4.30
CA ASP A 160 4.26 5.67 4.28
C ASP A 160 3.96 4.58 5.31
N GLU A 161 3.56 3.40 4.83
CA GLU A 161 3.19 2.22 5.62
C GLU A 161 2.27 2.57 6.81
N PRO A 162 1.07 3.13 6.57
CA PRO A 162 0.26 3.75 7.61
C PRO A 162 -0.22 2.80 8.70
N SER A 163 -0.25 1.50 8.46
CA SER A 163 -0.77 0.51 9.39
C SER A 163 0.32 -0.37 10.03
N THR A 164 1.59 -0.11 9.73
CA THR A 164 2.70 -0.85 10.34
C THR A 164 2.68 -0.71 11.87
N GLY A 165 2.78 -1.85 12.57
CA GLY A 165 2.73 -1.89 14.04
C GLY A 165 1.34 -1.82 14.65
N LEU A 166 0.27 -1.71 13.85
CA LEU A 166 -1.11 -1.75 14.34
C LEU A 166 -1.62 -3.19 14.45
N ASP A 167 -2.48 -3.42 15.44
CA ASP A 167 -3.23 -4.68 15.54
C ASP A 167 -4.25 -4.81 14.37
N PRO A 168 -4.75 -6.03 14.08
CA PRO A 168 -5.65 -6.26 12.95
C PRO A 168 -6.94 -5.42 12.99
N GLY A 169 -7.49 -5.16 14.18
CA GLY A 169 -8.70 -4.35 14.35
C GLY A 169 -8.44 -2.87 14.02
N ALA A 170 -7.34 -2.31 14.54
CA ALA A 170 -6.92 -0.95 14.27
C ALA A 170 -6.61 -0.74 12.77
N ARG A 171 -5.98 -1.73 12.10
CA ARG A 171 -5.75 -1.71 10.64
C ARG A 171 -7.06 -1.64 9.86
N ALA A 172 -8.00 -2.53 10.17
CA ALA A 172 -9.31 -2.55 9.49
C ALA A 172 -10.07 -1.23 9.71
N GLY A 173 -10.04 -0.69 10.94
CA GLY A 173 -10.62 0.61 11.26
C GLY A 173 -9.97 1.76 10.48
N LEU A 174 -8.64 1.80 10.41
CA LEU A 174 -7.92 2.82 9.64
C LEU A 174 -8.27 2.76 8.16
N ARG A 175 -8.31 1.56 7.56
CA ARG A 175 -8.71 1.37 6.16
C ARG A 175 -10.12 1.93 5.90
N THR A 176 -11.08 1.60 6.75
CA THR A 176 -12.46 2.11 6.64
C THR A 176 -12.49 3.64 6.68
N LEU A 177 -11.72 4.26 7.58
CA LEU A 177 -11.60 5.72 7.70
C LEU A 177 -10.98 6.36 6.45
N LEU A 178 -9.93 5.77 5.88
CA LEU A 178 -9.31 6.29 4.66
C LEU A 178 -10.26 6.24 3.47
N VAL A 179 -11.03 5.15 3.32
CA VAL A 179 -12.06 5.04 2.28
C VAL A 179 -13.15 6.10 2.47
N LYS A 180 -13.62 6.31 3.71
CA LYS A 180 -14.61 7.34 4.05
C LYS A 180 -14.04 8.74 3.77
N LEU A 181 -12.84 9.03 4.24
CA LEU A 181 -12.15 10.30 4.02
C LEU A 181 -12.05 10.66 2.53
N ARG A 182 -11.58 9.71 1.70
CA ARG A 182 -11.50 9.90 0.25
C ARG A 182 -12.87 10.24 -0.34
N ARG A 183 -13.90 9.47 0.01
CA ARG A 183 -15.26 9.66 -0.52
C ARG A 183 -15.83 11.04 -0.13
N ASP A 184 -15.62 11.46 1.13
CA ASP A 184 -16.28 12.64 1.69
C ASP A 184 -15.52 13.93 1.34
N SER A 185 -14.19 13.89 1.18
CA SER A 185 -13.34 15.06 0.86
C SER A 185 -12.83 15.11 -0.57
N GLY A 186 -12.88 14.01 -1.33
CA GLY A 186 -12.31 13.92 -2.67
C GLY A 186 -10.78 13.90 -2.70
N VAL A 187 -10.10 13.79 -1.55
CA VAL A 187 -8.63 13.73 -1.49
C VAL A 187 -8.11 12.49 -2.18
N THR A 188 -7.03 12.65 -2.95
CA THR A 188 -6.30 11.51 -3.52
C THR A 188 -5.42 10.89 -2.44
N ILE A 189 -5.46 9.57 -2.27
CA ILE A 189 -4.65 8.87 -1.26
C ILE A 189 -3.63 7.98 -1.98
N VAL A 190 -2.35 8.19 -1.69
CA VAL A 190 -1.26 7.34 -2.15
C VAL A 190 -0.58 6.74 -0.93
N MET A 191 -0.60 5.43 -0.80
CA MET A 191 0.03 4.75 0.34
C MET A 191 1.10 3.76 -0.13
N THR A 192 2.17 3.65 0.64
CA THR A 192 3.08 2.52 0.52
C THR A 192 2.60 1.40 1.45
N THR A 193 2.73 0.18 1.01
CA THR A 193 2.41 -0.98 1.86
C THR A 193 3.20 -2.23 1.42
N HIS A 194 3.42 -3.12 2.36
CA HIS A 194 3.86 -4.49 2.13
C HIS A 194 2.74 -5.50 2.48
N LEU A 195 1.53 -5.02 2.77
CA LEU A 195 0.38 -5.83 3.13
C LEU A 195 -0.58 -5.96 1.93
N LEU A 196 -0.83 -7.19 1.51
CA LEU A 196 -1.65 -7.48 0.34
C LEU A 196 -3.11 -7.06 0.53
N ASP A 197 -3.66 -7.27 1.73
CA ASP A 197 -5.04 -6.91 2.06
C ASP A 197 -5.30 -5.39 2.03
N GLU A 198 -4.28 -4.58 2.27
CA GLU A 198 -4.37 -3.13 2.10
C GLU A 198 -4.37 -2.72 0.64
N ALA A 199 -3.47 -3.33 -0.14
CA ALA A 199 -3.39 -3.08 -1.57
C ALA A 199 -4.66 -3.52 -2.30
N GLU A 200 -5.25 -4.66 -1.92
CA GLU A 200 -6.51 -5.16 -2.49
C GLU A 200 -7.71 -4.22 -2.24
N ALA A 201 -7.64 -3.40 -1.19
CA ALA A 201 -8.68 -2.41 -0.88
C ALA A 201 -8.54 -1.09 -1.66
N CYS A 202 -7.46 -0.91 -2.41
CA CYS A 202 -7.21 0.28 -3.22
C CYS A 202 -7.85 0.16 -4.61
N ASP A 203 -8.12 1.31 -5.24
CA ASP A 203 -8.67 1.33 -6.60
C ASP A 203 -7.66 0.79 -7.62
N ARG A 204 -6.38 1.18 -7.46
CA ARG A 204 -5.27 0.67 -8.28
C ARG A 204 -4.03 0.44 -7.42
N VAL A 205 -3.21 -0.46 -7.90
CA VAL A 205 -1.97 -0.89 -7.25
C VAL A 205 -0.82 -0.83 -8.23
N ALA A 206 0.30 -0.23 -7.83
CA ALA A 206 1.58 -0.40 -8.50
C ALA A 206 2.43 -1.39 -7.71
N ILE A 207 2.86 -2.46 -8.35
CA ILE A 207 3.75 -3.45 -7.75
C ILE A 207 5.20 -3.07 -8.09
N LEU A 208 5.99 -2.78 -7.05
CA LEU A 208 7.41 -2.46 -7.15
C LEU A 208 8.25 -3.65 -6.69
N HIS A 209 9.26 -4.01 -7.48
CA HIS A 209 10.24 -5.02 -7.14
C HIS A 209 11.63 -4.60 -7.62
N ARG A 210 12.62 -4.60 -6.72
CA ARG A 210 14.03 -4.24 -7.00
C ARG A 210 14.19 -2.91 -7.77
N GLY A 211 13.37 -1.92 -7.40
CA GLY A 211 13.38 -0.58 -8.00
C GLY A 211 12.64 -0.46 -9.32
N CYS A 212 12.05 -1.52 -9.85
CA CYS A 212 11.30 -1.53 -11.10
C CYS A 212 9.79 -1.62 -10.85
N LEU A 213 9.01 -1.02 -11.72
CA LEU A 213 7.55 -1.19 -11.77
C LEU A 213 7.23 -2.49 -12.52
N ILE A 214 6.59 -3.44 -11.84
CA ILE A 214 6.24 -4.75 -12.41
C ILE A 214 4.85 -4.70 -13.04
N ALA A 215 3.88 -4.10 -12.35
CA ALA A 215 2.51 -3.97 -12.80
C ALA A 215 1.88 -2.72 -12.19
N CYS A 216 0.90 -2.12 -12.88
CA CYS A 216 0.14 -0.97 -12.38
C CYS A 216 -1.28 -1.01 -12.93
N GLU A 217 -2.21 -1.61 -12.17
CA GLU A 217 -3.61 -1.81 -12.57
C GLU A 217 -4.53 -1.98 -11.34
N THR A 218 -5.83 -2.17 -11.57
CA THR A 218 -6.76 -2.56 -10.51
C THR A 218 -6.44 -3.98 -10.02
N PRO A 219 -6.56 -4.29 -8.72
CA PRO A 219 -6.33 -5.64 -8.20
C PRO A 219 -7.08 -6.72 -8.98
N ALA A 220 -8.34 -6.44 -9.32
CA ALA A 220 -9.19 -7.37 -10.07
C ALA A 220 -8.65 -7.68 -11.48
N VAL A 221 -8.17 -6.66 -12.22
CA VAL A 221 -7.57 -6.83 -13.56
C VAL A 221 -6.26 -7.61 -13.46
N MET A 222 -5.41 -7.28 -12.48
CA MET A 222 -4.15 -8.01 -12.27
C MET A 222 -4.39 -9.50 -11.99
N CYS A 223 -5.31 -9.81 -11.07
CA CYS A 223 -5.65 -11.19 -10.75
C CYS A 223 -6.27 -11.92 -11.96
N ALA A 224 -7.17 -11.25 -12.68
CA ALA A 224 -7.80 -11.83 -13.87
C ALA A 224 -6.81 -12.09 -15.03
N SER A 225 -5.73 -11.30 -15.13
CA SER A 225 -4.73 -11.46 -16.20
C SER A 225 -3.98 -12.80 -16.11
N LEU A 226 -3.97 -13.45 -14.93
CA LEU A 226 -3.40 -14.79 -14.78
C LEU A 226 -4.21 -15.88 -15.50
N GLY A 227 -5.48 -15.61 -15.85
CA GLY A 227 -6.32 -16.47 -16.70
C GLY A 227 -6.58 -17.88 -16.15
N ARG A 228 -6.49 -18.03 -14.81
CA ARG A 228 -6.58 -19.33 -14.14
C ARG A 228 -7.08 -19.18 -12.70
N ASP A 229 -7.51 -20.29 -12.10
CA ASP A 229 -7.72 -20.38 -10.66
C ASP A 229 -6.44 -20.84 -9.95
N VAL A 230 -6.38 -20.68 -8.63
CA VAL A 230 -5.28 -21.15 -7.80
C VAL A 230 -5.81 -22.14 -6.78
N ALA A 231 -5.22 -23.32 -6.72
CA ALA A 231 -5.48 -24.27 -5.65
C ALA A 231 -4.29 -24.29 -4.67
N VAL A 232 -4.60 -24.22 -3.38
CA VAL A 232 -3.64 -24.39 -2.29
C VAL A 232 -3.93 -25.70 -1.60
N LEU A 233 -2.92 -26.61 -1.62
CA LEU A 233 -3.00 -27.92 -1.03
C LEU A 233 -2.08 -27.98 0.18
N SER A 234 -2.53 -28.60 1.28
CA SER A 234 -1.70 -28.92 2.43
C SER A 234 -1.73 -30.43 2.66
N GLY A 235 -0.60 -31.01 3.03
CA GLY A 235 -0.48 -32.44 3.31
C GLY A 235 0.84 -32.74 4.00
N LYS A 236 1.01 -33.99 4.46
CA LYS A 236 2.20 -34.43 5.21
C LYS A 236 3.49 -34.36 4.41
N ASP A 237 3.40 -34.55 3.09
CA ASP A 237 4.53 -34.49 2.16
C ASP A 237 4.19 -33.58 0.98
N PRO A 238 4.51 -32.27 1.08
CA PRO A 238 4.22 -31.31 0.03
C PRO A 238 4.95 -31.61 -1.30
N ASP A 239 6.15 -32.16 -1.24
CA ASP A 239 6.94 -32.45 -2.45
C ASP A 239 6.35 -33.64 -3.22
N ALA A 240 5.95 -34.70 -2.52
CA ALA A 240 5.24 -35.82 -3.13
C ALA A 240 3.91 -35.39 -3.73
N LEU A 241 3.16 -34.51 -3.03
CA LEU A 241 1.90 -33.96 -3.51
C LEU A 241 2.10 -33.11 -4.76
N ALA A 242 3.13 -32.27 -4.79
CA ALA A 242 3.50 -31.46 -5.95
C ALA A 242 3.90 -32.36 -7.16
N ALA A 243 4.69 -33.41 -6.92
CA ALA A 243 5.07 -34.36 -7.96
C ALA A 243 3.85 -35.09 -8.54
N GLN A 244 2.90 -35.51 -7.69
CA GLN A 244 1.65 -36.13 -8.12
C GLN A 244 0.84 -35.23 -9.05
N VAL A 245 0.67 -33.94 -8.69
CA VAL A 245 -0.05 -32.97 -9.52
C VAL A 245 0.65 -32.75 -10.85
N ARG A 246 1.99 -32.55 -10.85
CA ARG A 246 2.77 -32.38 -12.09
C ARG A 246 2.64 -33.57 -13.02
N THR A 247 2.78 -34.80 -12.47
CA THR A 247 2.71 -36.04 -13.26
C THR A 247 1.33 -36.25 -13.85
N LYS A 248 0.25 -35.95 -13.08
CA LYS A 248 -1.12 -36.25 -13.50
C LYS A 248 -1.71 -35.20 -14.42
N PHE A 249 -1.40 -33.93 -14.23
CA PHE A 249 -2.03 -32.81 -14.91
C PHE A 249 -1.06 -31.99 -15.78
N GLY A 250 0.24 -32.04 -15.54
CA GLY A 250 1.21 -31.18 -16.20
C GLY A 250 1.11 -29.69 -15.84
N TRP A 251 0.34 -29.35 -14.78
CA TRP A 251 0.09 -27.96 -14.40
C TRP A 251 1.28 -27.36 -13.64
N PRO A 252 1.48 -26.04 -13.70
CA PRO A 252 2.49 -25.35 -12.90
C PRO A 252 2.20 -25.51 -11.41
N VAL A 253 3.23 -25.91 -10.66
CA VAL A 253 3.14 -26.17 -9.22
C VAL A 253 4.33 -25.57 -8.52
N ALA A 254 4.10 -24.82 -7.44
CA ALA A 254 5.10 -24.30 -6.53
C ALA A 254 4.88 -24.87 -5.11
N VAL A 255 5.96 -25.30 -4.45
CA VAL A 255 5.92 -25.68 -3.02
C VAL A 255 6.49 -24.54 -2.21
N ARG A 256 5.72 -24.02 -1.24
CA ARG A 256 6.12 -22.91 -0.38
C ARG A 256 5.46 -23.02 0.99
N ASP A 257 6.21 -22.70 2.04
CA ASP A 257 5.74 -22.71 3.44
C ASP A 257 5.00 -24.02 3.81
N GLY A 258 5.49 -25.16 3.31
CA GLY A 258 4.87 -26.45 3.53
C GLY A 258 3.52 -26.64 2.82
N LYS A 259 3.16 -25.78 1.85
CA LYS A 259 1.95 -25.86 1.04
C LYS A 259 2.28 -25.96 -0.44
N VAL A 260 1.41 -26.62 -1.18
CA VAL A 260 1.50 -26.76 -2.63
C VAL A 260 0.52 -25.81 -3.29
N ARG A 261 1.00 -24.86 -4.08
CA ARG A 261 0.18 -23.95 -4.89
C ARG A 261 0.15 -24.48 -6.32
N VAL A 262 -1.03 -24.67 -6.84
CA VAL A 262 -1.28 -25.21 -8.18
C VAL A 262 -1.99 -24.16 -9.01
N ALA A 263 -1.42 -23.84 -10.16
CA ALA A 263 -2.10 -23.00 -11.16
C ALA A 263 -3.09 -23.89 -11.93
N VAL A 264 -4.39 -23.72 -11.64
CA VAL A 264 -5.46 -24.52 -12.22
C VAL A 264 -5.96 -23.78 -13.47
N PRO A 265 -5.78 -24.31 -14.70
CA PRO A 265 -6.27 -23.67 -15.91
C PRO A 265 -7.77 -23.41 -15.83
N ALA A 266 -8.24 -22.31 -16.41
CA ALA A 266 -9.66 -21.98 -16.46
C ALA A 266 -10.43 -23.09 -17.20
N GLY A 267 -11.52 -23.55 -16.58
CA GLY A 267 -12.40 -24.60 -17.14
C GLY A 267 -13.30 -25.18 -16.08
N VAL A 268 -14.52 -25.50 -16.43
CA VAL A 268 -15.60 -25.82 -15.50
C VAL A 268 -15.31 -26.98 -14.56
N ASP A 269 -14.47 -27.94 -14.97
CA ASP A 269 -14.23 -29.17 -14.21
C ASP A 269 -12.79 -29.31 -13.66
N ASN A 270 -11.87 -28.40 -13.99
CA ASN A 270 -10.45 -28.58 -13.65
C ASN A 270 -10.22 -28.58 -12.14
N ALA A 271 -10.90 -27.71 -11.39
CA ALA A 271 -10.79 -27.69 -9.93
C ALA A 271 -11.36 -28.97 -9.29
N ALA A 272 -12.49 -29.48 -9.79
CA ALA A 272 -13.09 -30.73 -9.31
C ALA A 272 -12.21 -31.94 -9.62
N LEU A 273 -11.59 -31.98 -10.81
CA LEU A 273 -10.63 -33.02 -11.19
C LEU A 273 -9.39 -33.01 -10.29
N LEU A 274 -8.87 -31.82 -9.96
CA LEU A 274 -7.74 -31.70 -9.04
C LEU A 274 -8.12 -32.22 -7.65
N VAL A 275 -9.24 -31.76 -7.08
CA VAL A 275 -9.73 -32.20 -5.76
C VAL A 275 -9.85 -33.72 -5.73
N ALA A 276 -10.55 -34.34 -6.69
CA ALA A 276 -10.72 -35.77 -6.77
C ALA A 276 -9.39 -36.54 -6.86
N ALA A 277 -8.38 -35.93 -7.51
CA ALA A 277 -7.08 -36.57 -7.72
C ALA A 277 -6.18 -36.57 -6.47
N VAL A 278 -6.31 -35.56 -5.61
CA VAL A 278 -5.39 -35.34 -4.48
C VAL A 278 -6.01 -35.61 -3.11
N THR A 279 -7.31 -35.94 -3.04
CA THR A 279 -8.06 -36.13 -1.79
C THR A 279 -7.45 -37.18 -0.86
N ALA A 280 -6.76 -38.20 -1.39
CA ALA A 280 -6.11 -39.24 -0.59
C ALA A 280 -4.75 -38.79 0.00
N ALA A 281 -4.12 -37.77 -0.56
CA ALA A 281 -2.76 -37.30 -0.21
C ALA A 281 -2.75 -35.91 0.44
N ALA A 282 -3.78 -35.12 0.23
CA ALA A 282 -3.92 -33.78 0.79
C ALA A 282 -4.84 -33.79 2.01
N ASP A 283 -4.40 -33.13 3.09
CA ASP A 283 -5.23 -32.90 4.29
C ASP A 283 -6.28 -31.79 4.02
N THR A 284 -5.89 -30.77 3.25
CA THR A 284 -6.79 -29.67 2.83
C THR A 284 -6.56 -29.28 1.38
N VAL A 285 -7.63 -28.92 0.70
CA VAL A 285 -7.63 -28.35 -0.66
C VAL A 285 -8.51 -27.13 -0.67
N THR A 286 -7.93 -25.97 -0.97
CA THR A 286 -8.67 -24.72 -1.15
C THR A 286 -8.48 -24.27 -2.59
N VAL A 287 -9.57 -24.06 -3.32
CA VAL A 287 -9.54 -23.53 -4.70
C VAL A 287 -10.19 -22.14 -4.68
N GLY A 288 -9.53 -21.17 -5.29
CA GLY A 288 -10.01 -19.80 -5.32
C GLY A 288 -9.44 -19.01 -6.50
N ARG A 289 -9.88 -17.76 -6.59
CA ARG A 289 -9.31 -16.82 -7.57
C ARG A 289 -7.89 -16.47 -7.18
N PRO A 290 -7.03 -16.11 -8.16
CA PRO A 290 -5.70 -15.58 -7.89
C PRO A 290 -5.75 -14.34 -7.00
N THR A 291 -4.72 -14.16 -6.20
CA THR A 291 -4.50 -12.98 -5.35
C THR A 291 -3.36 -12.13 -5.90
N LEU A 292 -3.14 -10.93 -5.35
CA LEU A 292 -1.97 -10.12 -5.68
C LEU A 292 -0.64 -10.82 -5.36
N GLU A 293 -0.65 -11.74 -4.39
CA GLU A 293 0.53 -12.59 -4.12
C GLU A 293 0.86 -13.50 -5.30
N ASP A 294 -0.18 -14.07 -5.95
CA ASP A 294 0.02 -14.91 -7.13
C ASP A 294 0.52 -14.09 -8.32
N VAL A 295 0.03 -12.86 -8.48
CA VAL A 295 0.52 -11.91 -9.50
C VAL A 295 1.99 -11.58 -9.28
N PHE A 296 2.38 -11.29 -8.04
CA PHE A 296 3.76 -10.99 -7.69
C PHE A 296 4.67 -12.19 -7.96
N LEU A 297 4.27 -13.36 -7.49
CA LEU A 297 5.01 -14.61 -7.69
C LEU A 297 5.22 -14.94 -9.16
N GLU A 298 4.19 -14.81 -9.99
CA GLU A 298 4.28 -15.06 -11.43
C GLU A 298 5.23 -14.10 -12.13
N SER A 299 5.16 -12.82 -11.73
CA SER A 299 5.93 -11.75 -12.38
C SER A 299 7.40 -11.73 -11.97
N THR A 300 7.75 -12.21 -10.77
CA THR A 300 9.10 -12.11 -10.20
C THR A 300 9.78 -13.46 -9.98
N GLY A 301 9.03 -14.54 -9.93
CA GLY A 301 9.51 -15.86 -9.51
C GLY A 301 9.80 -15.97 -8.00
N GLU A 302 9.57 -14.91 -7.23
CA GLU A 302 9.89 -14.81 -5.80
C GLU A 302 8.61 -14.72 -4.95
N SER A 303 8.67 -15.21 -3.69
CA SER A 303 7.56 -15.03 -2.75
C SER A 303 7.53 -13.60 -2.23
N PHE A 304 6.33 -13.06 -2.02
CA PHE A 304 6.16 -11.72 -1.46
C PHE A 304 6.73 -11.59 -0.03
N ARG A 305 6.78 -12.68 0.75
CA ARG A 305 7.27 -12.72 2.15
C ARG A 305 8.72 -13.17 2.30
N GLY A 306 9.50 -13.31 1.24
CA GLY A 306 10.77 -14.04 1.19
C GLY A 306 11.97 -13.47 1.92
N GLU A 307 11.92 -12.36 2.67
CA GLU A 307 13.10 -11.74 3.31
C GLU A 307 12.92 -11.35 4.79
N GLU A 308 11.83 -11.71 5.47
CA GLU A 308 11.64 -11.35 6.89
C GLU A 308 12.18 -12.38 7.90
N GLU A 309 12.71 -13.55 7.46
CA GLU A 309 13.31 -14.56 8.33
C GLU A 309 14.78 -14.83 7.96
N LYS A 310 15.67 -13.86 8.22
CA LYS A 310 17.10 -14.13 8.46
C LYS A 310 17.70 -13.12 9.40
#